data_e496b85c4668f2ac41d4851702e2b96d
#
_entry.id   e496b85c4668f2ac41d4851702e2b96d
#
_cell.length_a   1.000
_cell.length_b   1.000
_cell.length_c   1.000
_cell.angle_alpha   90.00
_cell.angle_beta   90.00
_cell.angle_gamma   90.00
#
_symmetry.space_group_name_H-M   'P 1'
#
loop_
_entity.id
_entity.type
_entity.pdbx_description
1 polymer ?
#
loop_
_entity_poly.entity_id
_entity_poly.type
_entity_poly.pdbx_seq_one_letter_code
_entity_poly.pdbx_strand_id
1 'polypeptide(L)'
;MAEKDTSAQRLKLLYLRDIFQKFTSETEALTRNQITGILSDYGITEGRKAFSEDVEALQKYGMDIRMTMGRTASYQLMTRDFELAELKLLADAVSSAKLLSDSQSAALLKKLSTLCSDKEAAQIKRTVYVSGSCLLYTFPSPRDRTR
;
A
#
# COMPACT_ATOMS: atom_id res chain seq x y z
N MET A 1 -17.80 -22.15 -23.00
CA MET A 1 -17.60 -22.42 -21.57
C MET A 1 -16.15 -22.03 -21.25
N ALA A 2 -15.94 -20.93 -20.58
CA ALA A 2 -14.61 -20.62 -20.11
C ALA A 2 -14.22 -21.68 -19.08
N GLU A 3 -13.12 -22.40 -19.31
CA GLU A 3 -12.48 -23.21 -18.28
C GLU A 3 -12.25 -22.29 -17.08
N LYS A 4 -12.98 -22.53 -16.00
CA LYS A 4 -12.68 -21.91 -14.70
C LYS A 4 -11.25 -22.31 -14.40
N ASP A 5 -10.34 -21.36 -14.52
CA ASP A 5 -8.95 -21.61 -14.20
C ASP A 5 -8.87 -22.01 -12.71
N THR A 6 -8.79 -23.31 -12.48
CA THR A 6 -8.76 -23.92 -11.13
C THR A 6 -7.57 -23.35 -10.33
N SER A 7 -6.54 -22.89 -10.99
CA SER A 7 -5.40 -22.21 -10.41
C SER A 7 -5.78 -20.84 -9.84
N ALA A 8 -6.51 -20.03 -10.59
CA ALA A 8 -6.95 -18.70 -10.13
C ALA A 8 -7.85 -18.81 -8.90
N GLN A 9 -8.76 -19.79 -8.86
CA GLN A 9 -9.64 -20.03 -7.70
C GLN A 9 -8.84 -20.43 -6.43
N ARG A 10 -7.76 -21.18 -6.56
CA ARG A 10 -6.90 -21.52 -5.44
C ARG A 10 -6.13 -20.31 -4.89
N LEU A 11 -5.79 -19.37 -5.76
CA LEU A 11 -5.08 -18.15 -5.43
C LEU A 11 -6.00 -17.00 -5.00
N LYS A 12 -7.32 -17.19 -5.03
CA LYS A 12 -8.33 -16.17 -4.76
C LYS A 12 -8.09 -15.40 -3.46
N LEU A 13 -7.85 -16.10 -2.35
CA LEU A 13 -7.58 -15.46 -1.06
C LEU A 13 -6.30 -14.61 -1.08
N LEU A 14 -5.28 -15.01 -1.81
CA LEU A 14 -4.05 -14.23 -1.96
C LEU A 14 -4.30 -12.96 -2.76
N TYR A 15 -5.04 -13.03 -3.86
CA TYR A 15 -5.45 -11.86 -4.62
C TYR A 15 -6.33 -10.93 -3.80
N LEU A 16 -7.27 -11.47 -3.03
CA LEU A 16 -8.12 -10.67 -2.16
C LEU A 16 -7.31 -9.96 -1.07
N ARG A 17 -6.36 -10.65 -0.45
CA ARG A 17 -5.40 -10.06 0.49
C ARG A 17 -4.62 -8.91 -0.14
N ASP A 18 -4.07 -9.13 -1.34
CA ASP A 18 -3.30 -8.12 -2.06
C ASP A 18 -4.15 -6.89 -2.42
N ILE A 19 -5.42 -7.09 -2.78
CA ILE A 19 -6.36 -5.99 -3.04
C ILE A 19 -6.55 -5.15 -1.78
N PHE A 20 -6.79 -5.77 -0.62
CA PHE A 20 -6.90 -5.04 0.64
C PHE A 20 -5.63 -4.29 0.99
N GLN A 21 -4.47 -4.87 0.77
CA GLN A 21 -3.19 -4.22 1.06
C GLN A 21 -2.88 -3.06 0.13
N LYS A 22 -3.22 -3.14 -1.16
CA LYS A 22 -2.88 -2.13 -2.16
C LYS A 22 -3.89 -1.00 -2.26
N PHE A 23 -5.17 -1.30 -2.15
CA PHE A 23 -6.23 -0.35 -2.51
C PHE A 23 -7.05 0.15 -1.33
N THR A 24 -6.83 -0.35 -0.11
CA THR A 24 -7.51 0.14 1.09
C THR A 24 -6.53 0.66 2.13
N SER A 25 -7.01 1.49 3.04
CA SER A 25 -6.27 2.00 4.21
C SER A 25 -7.26 2.38 5.30
N GLU A 26 -6.78 2.92 6.44
CA GLU A 26 -7.65 3.48 7.48
C GLU A 26 -8.61 4.55 6.96
N THR A 27 -8.21 5.28 5.94
CA THR A 27 -8.99 6.37 5.36
C THR A 27 -9.69 6.00 4.05
N GLU A 28 -9.41 4.82 3.50
CA GLU A 28 -9.91 4.40 2.20
C GLU A 28 -10.53 3.03 2.27
N ALA A 29 -11.82 2.97 1.98
CA ALA A 29 -12.59 1.75 1.91
C ALA A 29 -13.03 1.45 0.47
N LEU A 30 -13.14 0.19 0.14
CA LEU A 30 -13.70 -0.29 -1.12
C LEU A 30 -15.04 -0.98 -0.88
N THR A 31 -15.97 -0.77 -1.79
CA THR A 31 -17.21 -1.55 -1.82
C THR A 31 -16.96 -2.97 -2.36
N ARG A 32 -17.86 -3.88 -2.01
CA ARG A 32 -17.79 -5.24 -2.57
C ARG A 32 -17.70 -5.25 -4.11
N ASN A 33 -18.49 -4.42 -4.76
CA ASN A 33 -18.51 -4.37 -6.24
C ASN A 33 -17.17 -3.90 -6.82
N GLN A 34 -16.48 -2.98 -6.16
CA GLN A 34 -15.13 -2.55 -6.56
C GLN A 34 -14.12 -3.70 -6.38
N ILE A 35 -14.17 -4.39 -5.25
CA ILE A 35 -13.27 -5.52 -4.97
C ILE A 35 -13.51 -6.67 -5.96
N THR A 36 -14.77 -7.05 -6.18
CA THR A 36 -15.11 -8.13 -7.14
C THR A 36 -14.80 -7.72 -8.58
N GLY A 37 -14.90 -6.43 -8.92
CA GLY A 37 -14.44 -5.90 -10.21
C GLY A 37 -12.95 -6.13 -10.42
N ILE A 38 -12.12 -5.81 -9.44
CA ILE A 38 -10.66 -6.05 -9.49
C ILE A 38 -10.37 -7.57 -9.55
N LEU A 39 -11.08 -8.39 -8.78
CA LEU A 39 -10.94 -9.87 -8.85
C LEU A 39 -11.28 -10.42 -10.22
N SER A 40 -12.25 -9.82 -10.93
CA SER A 40 -12.62 -10.25 -12.28
C SER A 40 -11.51 -10.03 -13.30
N ASP A 41 -10.63 -9.04 -13.09
CA ASP A 41 -9.44 -8.81 -13.93
C ASP A 41 -8.43 -9.98 -13.81
N TYR A 42 -8.46 -10.69 -12.68
CA TYR A 42 -7.68 -11.93 -12.46
C TYR A 42 -8.45 -13.20 -12.88
N GLY A 43 -9.58 -13.07 -13.57
CA GLY A 43 -10.42 -14.20 -14.00
C GLY A 43 -11.23 -14.85 -12.88
N ILE A 44 -11.38 -14.17 -11.74
CA ILE A 44 -12.10 -14.69 -10.57
C ILE A 44 -13.47 -14.01 -10.46
N THR A 45 -14.51 -14.81 -10.49
CA THR A 45 -15.89 -14.35 -10.27
C THR A 45 -16.46 -15.04 -9.03
N GLU A 46 -17.07 -14.26 -8.14
CA GLU A 46 -17.67 -14.83 -6.93
C GLU A 46 -19.01 -14.19 -6.55
N GLY A 47 -19.85 -14.99 -5.89
CA GLY A 47 -21.11 -14.53 -5.34
C GLY A 47 -20.95 -13.84 -3.97
N ARG A 48 -22.02 -13.20 -3.50
CA ARG A 48 -22.03 -12.47 -2.22
C ARG A 48 -21.63 -13.36 -1.02
N LYS A 49 -22.13 -14.60 -0.98
CA LYS A 49 -21.87 -15.54 0.14
C LYS A 49 -20.40 -15.94 0.17
N ALA A 50 -19.84 -16.35 -0.97
CA ALA A 50 -18.42 -16.72 -1.07
C ALA A 50 -17.50 -15.56 -0.70
N PHE A 51 -17.81 -14.35 -1.13
CA PHE A 51 -17.05 -13.16 -0.75
C PHE A 51 -17.06 -12.93 0.78
N SER A 52 -18.21 -13.08 1.44
CA SER A 52 -18.29 -12.92 2.90
C SER A 52 -17.49 -14.00 3.63
N GLU A 53 -17.54 -15.24 3.16
CA GLU A 53 -16.77 -16.36 3.72
C GLU A 53 -15.26 -16.13 3.55
N ASP A 54 -14.83 -15.57 2.42
CA ASP A 54 -13.43 -15.25 2.16
C ASP A 54 -12.93 -14.09 3.03
N VAL A 55 -13.74 -13.05 3.24
CA VAL A 55 -13.40 -11.96 4.17
C VAL A 55 -13.27 -12.49 5.59
N GLU A 56 -14.19 -13.34 6.05
CA GLU A 56 -14.07 -13.99 7.36
C GLU A 56 -12.81 -14.87 7.48
N ALA A 57 -12.44 -15.57 6.41
CA ALA A 57 -11.23 -16.39 6.39
C ALA A 57 -9.97 -15.50 6.55
N LEU A 58 -9.91 -14.35 5.88
CA LEU A 58 -8.82 -13.40 6.02
C LEU A 58 -8.78 -12.76 7.42
N GLN A 59 -9.94 -12.47 8.02
CA GLN A 59 -10.01 -11.99 9.41
C GLN A 59 -9.51 -13.04 10.39
N LYS A 60 -9.88 -14.31 10.21
CA LYS A 60 -9.36 -15.43 11.01
C LYS A 60 -7.86 -15.66 10.83
N TYR A 61 -7.34 -15.37 9.64
CA TYR A 61 -5.90 -15.38 9.37
C TYR A 61 -5.13 -14.28 10.12
N GLY A 62 -5.82 -13.24 10.58
CA GLY A 62 -5.23 -12.14 11.35
C GLY A 62 -5.26 -10.78 10.65
N MET A 63 -5.96 -10.64 9.52
CA MET A 63 -6.15 -9.34 8.88
C MET A 63 -7.26 -8.55 9.56
N ASP A 64 -6.97 -7.34 9.99
CA ASP A 64 -7.96 -6.44 10.61
C ASP A 64 -8.80 -5.73 9.53
N ILE A 65 -9.72 -6.48 8.94
CA ILE A 65 -10.63 -5.96 7.92
C ILE A 65 -11.90 -5.47 8.60
N ARG A 66 -12.15 -4.16 8.53
CA ARG A 66 -13.38 -3.53 9.01
C ARG A 66 -14.40 -3.44 7.89
N MET A 67 -15.62 -3.87 8.21
CA MET A 67 -16.80 -3.63 7.36
C MET A 67 -17.61 -2.48 7.96
N THR A 68 -17.90 -1.47 7.15
CA THR A 68 -18.77 -0.36 7.51
C THR A 68 -20.06 -0.44 6.71
N MET A 69 -21.19 -0.47 7.42
CA MET A 69 -22.51 -0.47 6.82
C MET A 69 -22.96 0.97 6.56
N GLY A 70 -23.21 1.28 5.29
CA GLY A 70 -23.78 2.53 4.83
C GLY A 70 -24.86 2.22 3.79
N ARG A 71 -25.03 3.10 2.82
CA ARG A 71 -25.89 2.82 1.64
C ARG A 71 -25.40 1.56 0.89
N THR A 72 -24.11 1.34 0.87
CA THR A 72 -23.45 0.13 0.43
C THR A 72 -22.42 -0.27 1.48
N ALA A 73 -22.27 -1.60 1.73
CA ALA A 73 -21.22 -2.08 2.60
C ALA A 73 -19.84 -1.80 2.00
N SER A 74 -18.95 -1.23 2.78
CA SER A 74 -17.55 -0.96 2.42
C SER A 74 -16.60 -1.70 3.35
N TYR A 75 -15.45 -2.05 2.83
CA TYR A 75 -14.43 -2.86 3.49
C TYR A 75 -13.09 -2.16 3.42
N GLN A 76 -12.35 -2.17 4.52
CA GLN A 76 -11.03 -1.55 4.61
C GLN A 76 -10.12 -2.31 5.54
N LEU A 77 -8.83 -2.32 5.25
CA LEU A 77 -7.80 -2.85 6.13
C LEU A 77 -7.39 -1.77 7.12
N MET A 78 -7.54 -2.04 8.43
CA MET A 78 -7.25 -1.08 9.49
C MET A 78 -5.81 -1.16 9.96
N THR A 79 -5.36 -2.34 10.37
CA THR A 79 -4.03 -2.53 10.95
C THR A 79 -3.05 -3.09 9.91
N ARG A 80 -1.86 -2.50 9.87
CA ARG A 80 -0.74 -2.94 9.03
C ARG A 80 0.48 -3.18 9.90
N ASP A 81 1.48 -3.87 9.35
CA ASP A 81 2.77 -4.09 10.03
C ASP A 81 3.49 -2.78 10.32
N PHE A 82 3.31 -1.78 9.44
CA PHE A 82 3.85 -0.43 9.58
C PHE A 82 2.77 0.61 9.31
N GLU A 83 2.69 1.60 10.17
CA GLU A 83 1.87 2.79 9.95
C GLU A 83 2.54 3.73 8.94
N LEU A 84 1.74 4.58 8.28
CA LEU A 84 2.26 5.53 7.29
C LEU A 84 3.34 6.47 7.87
N ALA A 85 3.20 6.90 9.12
CA ALA A 85 4.17 7.76 9.79
C ALA A 85 5.52 7.04 9.98
N GLU A 86 5.50 5.77 10.35
CA GLU A 86 6.69 4.93 10.51
C GLU A 86 7.38 4.69 9.15
N LEU A 87 6.60 4.42 8.11
CA LEU A 87 7.14 4.26 6.75
C LEU A 87 7.77 5.55 6.21
N LYS A 88 7.20 6.71 6.51
CA LYS A 88 7.80 8.02 6.17
C LYS A 88 9.14 8.20 6.88
N LEU A 89 9.21 7.88 8.17
CA LEU A 89 10.45 7.94 8.94
C LEU A 89 11.52 7.01 8.36
N LEU A 90 11.16 5.77 8.03
CA LEU A 90 12.07 4.82 7.40
C LEU A 90 12.54 5.29 6.01
N ALA A 91 11.64 5.86 5.21
CA ALA A 91 11.97 6.42 3.90
C ALA A 91 12.94 7.59 4.00
N ASP A 92 12.76 8.49 4.96
CA ASP A 92 13.67 9.60 5.23
C ASP A 92 15.04 9.09 5.69
N ALA A 93 15.08 8.08 6.55
CA ALA A 93 16.34 7.46 7.00
C ALA A 93 17.10 6.82 5.83
N VAL A 94 16.42 6.11 4.92
CA VAL A 94 17.03 5.52 3.73
C VAL A 94 17.56 6.62 2.80
N SER A 95 16.79 7.69 2.59
CA SER A 95 17.19 8.81 1.71
C SER A 95 18.38 9.58 2.25
N SER A 96 18.53 9.66 3.57
CA SER A 96 19.63 10.37 4.25
C SER A 96 20.86 9.50 4.48
N ALA A 97 20.80 8.20 4.18
CA ALA A 97 21.88 7.26 4.44
C ALA A 97 23.05 7.46 3.47
N LYS A 98 24.14 8.04 3.96
CA LYS A 98 25.36 8.29 3.18
C LYS A 98 26.08 7.01 2.71
N LEU A 99 25.79 5.87 3.32
CA LEU A 99 26.40 4.58 2.98
C LEU A 99 25.74 3.90 1.77
N LEU A 100 24.59 4.38 1.34
CA LEU A 100 23.83 3.81 0.23
C LEU A 100 24.08 4.62 -1.04
N SER A 101 24.26 3.92 -2.16
CA SER A 101 24.21 4.56 -3.47
C SER A 101 22.77 4.95 -3.83
N ASP A 102 22.61 5.88 -4.76
CA ASP A 102 21.27 6.32 -5.23
C ASP A 102 20.42 5.16 -5.72
N SER A 103 21.02 4.18 -6.42
CA SER A 103 20.32 2.99 -6.91
C SER A 103 19.87 2.07 -5.77
N GLN A 104 20.70 1.91 -4.73
CA GLN A 104 20.35 1.12 -3.55
C GLN A 104 19.24 1.79 -2.73
N SER A 105 19.33 3.11 -2.55
CA SER A 105 18.28 3.89 -1.91
C SER A 105 16.95 3.80 -2.65
N ALA A 106 16.96 3.97 -3.97
CA ALA A 106 15.76 3.83 -4.81
C ALA A 106 15.14 2.42 -4.72
N ALA A 107 15.98 1.37 -4.72
CA ALA A 107 15.51 -0.01 -4.59
C ALA A 107 14.86 -0.27 -3.21
N LEU A 108 15.43 0.25 -2.12
CA LEU A 108 14.87 0.15 -0.77
C LEU A 108 13.57 0.93 -0.63
N LEU A 109 13.51 2.16 -1.14
CA LEU A 109 12.29 2.96 -1.13
C LEU A 109 11.15 2.29 -1.90
N LYS A 110 11.46 1.65 -3.03
CA LYS A 110 10.49 0.85 -3.77
C LYS A 110 9.96 -0.33 -2.94
N LYS A 111 10.82 -1.01 -2.17
CA LYS A 111 10.39 -2.08 -1.25
C LYS A 111 9.54 -1.55 -0.10
N LEU A 112 9.92 -0.44 0.52
CA LEU A 112 9.12 0.20 1.57
C LEU A 112 7.73 0.60 1.06
N SER A 113 7.63 1.09 -0.17
CA SER A 113 6.34 1.47 -0.76
C SER A 113 5.39 0.30 -1.02
N THR A 114 5.85 -0.95 -0.96
CA THR A 114 4.97 -2.13 -1.05
C THR A 114 4.29 -2.49 0.28
N LEU A 115 4.71 -1.88 1.38
CA LEU A 115 4.18 -2.15 2.73
C LEU A 115 2.94 -1.29 3.07
N CYS A 116 2.57 -0.38 2.21
CA CYS A 116 1.40 0.50 2.35
C CYS A 116 0.51 0.47 1.11
N SER A 117 -0.61 1.18 1.15
CA SER A 117 -1.48 1.32 -0.02
C SER A 117 -0.81 2.15 -1.13
N ASP A 118 -1.27 2.00 -2.37
CA ASP A 118 -0.72 2.72 -3.52
C ASP A 118 -0.79 4.25 -3.35
N LYS A 119 -1.85 4.76 -2.70
CA LYS A 119 -2.00 6.19 -2.42
C LYS A 119 -1.05 6.67 -1.32
N GLU A 120 -0.84 5.88 -0.29
CA GLU A 120 0.14 6.15 0.76
C GLU A 120 1.57 6.09 0.21
N ALA A 121 1.85 5.13 -0.67
CA ALA A 121 3.14 5.04 -1.39
C ALA A 121 3.45 6.31 -2.20
N ALA A 122 2.44 6.91 -2.83
CA ALA A 122 2.60 8.18 -3.54
C ALA A 122 2.95 9.33 -2.59
N GLN A 123 2.41 9.33 -1.35
CA GLN A 123 2.78 10.33 -0.32
C GLN A 123 4.23 10.16 0.14
N ILE A 124 4.67 8.93 0.37
CA ILE A 124 6.06 8.62 0.75
C ILE A 124 7.02 9.14 -0.34
N LYS A 125 6.76 8.83 -1.59
CA LYS A 125 7.58 9.32 -2.72
C LYS A 125 7.68 10.85 -2.75
N ARG A 126 6.57 11.57 -2.55
CA ARG A 126 6.59 13.05 -2.50
C ARG A 126 7.45 13.59 -1.36
N THR A 127 7.36 13.00 -0.18
CA THR A 127 8.15 13.41 0.99
C THR A 127 9.65 13.27 0.72
N VAL A 128 10.07 12.15 0.14
CA VAL A 128 11.46 11.90 -0.23
C VAL A 128 11.99 12.90 -1.25
N TYR A 129 11.20 13.23 -2.28
CA TYR A 129 11.59 14.24 -3.26
C TYR A 129 11.76 15.63 -2.66
N VAL A 130 10.90 16.03 -1.72
CA VAL A 130 10.98 17.33 -1.04
C VAL A 130 12.20 17.39 -0.12
N SER A 131 12.48 16.34 0.64
CA SER A 131 13.68 16.30 1.51
C SER A 131 14.98 16.25 0.70
N GLY A 132 15.00 15.53 -0.43
CA GLY A 132 16.14 15.52 -1.35
C GLY A 132 16.41 16.88 -2.00
N SER A 133 15.39 17.65 -2.35
CA SER A 133 15.54 19.00 -2.90
C SER A 133 15.91 20.03 -1.80
N CYS A 134 15.54 19.83 -0.54
CA CYS A 134 16.00 20.68 0.57
C CYS A 134 17.49 20.55 0.84
N LEU A 135 18.12 19.42 0.54
CA LEU A 135 19.57 19.24 0.66
C LEU A 135 20.38 19.96 -0.43
N LEU A 136 19.75 20.38 -1.51
CA LEU A 136 20.37 21.23 -2.55
C LEU A 136 20.42 22.70 -2.17
N TYR A 137 19.68 23.16 -1.16
CA TYR A 137 19.83 24.48 -0.55
C TYR A 137 20.84 24.41 0.59
N THR A 138 22.10 24.19 0.28
CA THR A 138 23.19 24.55 1.17
C THR A 138 23.17 26.07 1.29
N PHE A 139 22.71 26.58 2.44
CA PHE A 139 22.92 27.99 2.79
C PHE A 139 24.40 28.31 2.65
N PRO A 140 24.78 29.34 1.89
CA PRO A 140 26.17 29.78 1.85
C PRO A 140 26.63 30.07 3.30
N SER A 141 27.73 29.45 3.69
CA SER A 141 28.32 29.66 5.02
C SER A 141 28.52 31.16 5.26
N PRO A 142 28.26 31.68 6.46
CA PRO A 142 28.51 33.09 6.78
C PRO A 142 29.96 33.54 6.53
N ARG A 143 30.90 32.61 6.32
CA ARG A 143 32.30 32.90 5.99
C ARG A 143 32.50 33.36 4.54
N ASP A 144 31.58 33.18 3.63
CA ASP A 144 31.69 33.63 2.23
C ASP A 144 31.22 35.08 2.02
N ARG A 145 30.85 35.82 3.08
CA ARG A 145 30.42 37.23 3.01
C ARG A 145 31.52 38.24 3.27
N THR A 146 32.76 37.83 3.41
CA THR A 146 33.89 38.74 3.54
C THR A 146 34.80 38.64 2.33
N ARG A 147 34.36 39.23 1.24
CA ARG A 147 35.19 39.85 0.21
C ARG A 147 34.35 40.79 -0.65
#